data_23b42a4769abfec023bd24d26182ed63
#
_entry.id   23b42a4769abfec023bd24d26182ed63
#
_cell.length_a   1.000
_cell.length_b   1.000
_cell.length_c   1.000
_cell.angle_alpha   90.00
_cell.angle_beta   90.00
_cell.angle_gamma   90.00
#
_symmetry.space_group_name_H-M   'P 1'
#
loop_
_entity.id
_entity.type
_entity.pdbx_description
1 polymer ?
#
loop_
_entity_poly.entity_id
_entity_poly.type
_entity_poly.pdbx_seq_one_letter_code
_entity_poly.pdbx_strand_id
1 'polypeptide(L)'
;MEVKKILIVGGGTAGIMTAALLSKVFKKKLDITVIHSNKVGSIGVGESSTASLQSFMKFIGLEEKDWMEESSAVYKYGGRFMNWSNKGDHFVLVENEQTLYVNKKTNLLQYLLKYHGDDPHKINDLFLTPSLALDNLSPCVDDELSYVPTLNEIDSVYSYNFDAIKFADVIKRKVCIPNGVKFVEGDLKQVKLDDFGFIQDIKLWDQSKHKADLYIDCSGFKGALIESVMGEPFISFEESLFCDKAIAAPIPYKDKRSEMEPYSRLYTMNSGWLWKTPIYDRIGSGYVYSSKYITDEDAEKEFREFHGGYEGDVLKINMRVGTRERVAVKNVVACGLAGGFSEPMESTGISTFQGIMSTLATELEKNNLNYTNQTIDAINADNIDMMIDIRDFIQAHYLTCQRNDTPFWKDCKTKAFVPDTLMQKLQIMSVRPADEMFRGRIFGSVNWFQWLWGTGYFYNNPFGRTPRTDIKEKYIPYMEKKIDLIKYEVGLLKQLLPNLYDQLREKYGRD
;
A
#
# COMPACT_ATOMS: atom_id res chain seq x y z
N MET A 1 -21.88 -22.36 -9.52
CA MET A 1 -23.07 -21.52 -9.19
C MET A 1 -23.04 -20.30 -10.09
N GLU A 2 -24.12 -20.05 -10.86
CA GLU A 2 -24.25 -18.83 -11.66
C GLU A 2 -24.51 -17.62 -10.75
N VAL A 3 -23.71 -16.54 -10.90
CA VAL A 3 -23.84 -15.32 -10.11
C VAL A 3 -24.61 -14.28 -10.91
N LYS A 4 -25.74 -13.85 -10.36
CA LYS A 4 -26.57 -12.75 -10.89
C LYS A 4 -26.69 -11.59 -9.92
N LYS A 5 -26.57 -11.91 -8.61
CA LYS A 5 -26.69 -10.92 -7.52
C LYS A 5 -25.49 -11.01 -6.60
N ILE A 6 -24.89 -9.85 -6.34
CA ILE A 6 -23.80 -9.69 -5.37
C ILE A 6 -24.24 -8.75 -4.27
N LEU A 7 -24.00 -9.16 -3.02
CA LEU A 7 -24.23 -8.35 -1.84
C LEU A 7 -22.89 -8.04 -1.16
N ILE A 8 -22.53 -6.78 -1.07
CA ILE A 8 -21.32 -6.31 -0.41
C ILE A 8 -21.70 -5.79 0.98
N VAL A 9 -21.08 -6.32 2.04
CA VAL A 9 -21.29 -5.90 3.42
C VAL A 9 -20.13 -5.03 3.87
N GLY A 10 -20.38 -3.74 3.94
CA GLY A 10 -19.40 -2.71 4.28
C GLY A 10 -19.28 -1.64 3.20
N GLY A 11 -19.52 -0.40 3.54
CA GLY A 11 -19.49 0.77 2.64
C GLY A 11 -18.23 1.62 2.76
N GLY A 12 -17.15 1.09 3.32
CA GLY A 12 -15.84 1.73 3.33
C GLY A 12 -15.12 1.64 1.97
N THR A 13 -13.87 2.11 1.91
CA THR A 13 -13.08 2.16 0.67
C THR A 13 -13.04 0.82 -0.07
N ALA A 14 -12.79 -0.28 0.64
CA ALA A 14 -12.74 -1.61 0.02
C ALA A 14 -14.08 -2.02 -0.62
N GLY A 15 -15.21 -1.80 0.07
CA GLY A 15 -16.54 -2.13 -0.46
C GLY A 15 -16.95 -1.26 -1.65
N ILE A 16 -16.66 0.03 -1.59
CA ILE A 16 -16.96 0.98 -2.67
C ILE A 16 -16.09 0.69 -3.92
N MET A 17 -14.79 0.46 -3.75
CA MET A 17 -13.91 0.12 -4.87
C MET A 17 -14.28 -1.24 -5.49
N THR A 18 -14.65 -2.22 -4.67
CA THR A 18 -15.16 -3.52 -5.15
C THR A 18 -16.43 -3.34 -5.97
N ALA A 19 -17.39 -2.56 -5.48
CA ALA A 19 -18.63 -2.26 -6.21
C ALA A 19 -18.35 -1.53 -7.53
N ALA A 20 -17.43 -0.57 -7.53
CA ALA A 20 -17.04 0.16 -8.73
C ALA A 20 -16.44 -0.76 -9.79
N LEU A 21 -15.46 -1.62 -9.40
CA LEU A 21 -14.84 -2.58 -10.31
C LEU A 21 -15.88 -3.52 -10.93
N LEU A 22 -16.64 -4.20 -10.08
CA LEU A 22 -17.61 -5.20 -10.54
C LEU A 22 -18.71 -4.59 -11.40
N SER A 23 -19.22 -3.39 -11.04
CA SER A 23 -20.21 -2.69 -11.84
C SER A 23 -19.67 -2.24 -13.20
N LYS A 24 -18.36 -1.90 -13.27
CA LYS A 24 -17.71 -1.50 -14.52
C LYS A 24 -17.48 -2.69 -15.45
N VAL A 25 -16.99 -3.83 -14.90
CA VAL A 25 -16.71 -5.05 -15.65
C VAL A 25 -18.01 -5.66 -16.17
N PHE A 26 -18.99 -5.87 -15.30
CA PHE A 26 -20.17 -6.68 -15.62
C PHE A 26 -21.40 -5.87 -16.03
N LYS A 27 -21.39 -4.56 -15.76
CA LYS A 27 -22.49 -3.65 -16.12
C LYS A 27 -23.85 -4.21 -15.64
N LYS A 28 -24.86 -4.23 -16.51
CA LYS A 28 -26.20 -4.72 -16.21
C LYS A 28 -26.31 -6.23 -16.04
N LYS A 29 -25.23 -7.01 -16.21
CA LYS A 29 -25.26 -8.47 -16.03
C LYS A 29 -25.31 -8.88 -14.56
N LEU A 30 -24.87 -8.00 -13.64
CA LEU A 30 -24.90 -8.23 -12.20
C LEU A 30 -25.76 -7.16 -11.48
N ASP A 31 -26.60 -7.62 -10.56
CA ASP A 31 -27.31 -6.76 -9.59
C ASP A 31 -26.44 -6.64 -8.34
N ILE A 32 -25.86 -5.46 -8.10
CA ILE A 32 -24.92 -5.23 -7.01
C ILE A 32 -25.59 -4.33 -5.96
N THR A 33 -25.57 -4.79 -4.71
CA THR A 33 -26.07 -4.04 -3.56
C THR A 33 -24.97 -3.92 -2.51
N VAL A 34 -24.74 -2.71 -2.00
CA VAL A 34 -23.84 -2.44 -0.87
C VAL A 34 -24.66 -2.13 0.36
N ILE A 35 -24.49 -2.93 1.43
CA ILE A 35 -25.03 -2.63 2.75
C ILE A 35 -23.98 -1.88 3.54
N HIS A 36 -24.33 -0.73 4.11
CA HIS A 36 -23.44 0.10 4.91
C HIS A 36 -24.10 0.58 6.19
N SER A 37 -23.32 0.77 7.25
CA SER A 37 -23.74 1.34 8.52
C SER A 37 -23.22 2.77 8.65
N ASN A 38 -24.06 3.69 9.08
CA ASN A 38 -23.65 5.05 9.42
C ASN A 38 -23.07 5.16 10.85
N LYS A 39 -23.14 4.07 11.64
CA LYS A 39 -22.61 4.02 13.01
C LYS A 39 -21.14 3.64 13.08
N VAL A 40 -20.64 2.98 12.04
CA VAL A 40 -19.24 2.57 11.96
C VAL A 40 -18.46 3.67 11.26
N GLY A 41 -17.65 4.39 12.02
CA GLY A 41 -16.75 5.41 11.47
C GLY A 41 -15.67 4.77 10.58
N SER A 42 -15.29 5.47 9.53
CA SER A 42 -14.09 5.11 8.77
C SER A 42 -12.85 5.67 9.45
N ILE A 43 -11.73 4.94 9.38
CA ILE A 43 -10.43 5.41 9.84
C ILE A 43 -9.90 6.39 8.80
N GLY A 44 -10.23 7.67 8.96
CA GLY A 44 -10.00 8.71 7.95
C GLY A 44 -8.84 9.65 8.28
N VAL A 45 -7.66 9.12 8.58
CA VAL A 45 -6.49 9.97 8.92
C VAL A 45 -5.64 10.41 7.73
N GLY A 46 -5.94 9.94 6.54
CA GLY A 46 -5.16 10.05 5.31
C GLY A 46 -4.67 8.67 4.90
N GLU A 47 -4.95 8.32 3.67
CA GLU A 47 -4.57 7.04 3.06
C GLU A 47 -3.47 7.29 2.04
N SER A 48 -2.59 6.32 1.90
CA SER A 48 -1.53 6.33 0.90
C SER A 48 -1.68 5.12 0.00
N SER A 49 -1.48 5.30 -1.29
CA SER A 49 -1.60 4.21 -2.27
C SER A 49 -0.27 3.83 -2.89
N THR A 50 -0.28 2.73 -3.63
CA THR A 50 0.75 2.36 -4.60
C THR A 50 0.32 2.81 -6.00
N ALA A 51 1.22 2.70 -6.97
CA ALA A 51 0.97 3.06 -8.38
C ALA A 51 -0.21 2.28 -9.01
N SER A 52 -0.60 1.13 -8.45
CA SER A 52 -1.76 0.36 -8.93
C SER A 52 -3.07 1.15 -8.90
N LEU A 53 -3.16 2.19 -8.03
CA LEU A 53 -4.35 3.02 -7.95
C LEU A 53 -4.59 3.82 -9.23
N GLN A 54 -3.54 4.31 -9.92
CA GLN A 54 -3.70 5.01 -11.20
C GLN A 54 -4.43 4.14 -12.23
N SER A 55 -3.94 2.92 -12.41
CA SER A 55 -4.54 1.97 -13.35
C SER A 55 -6.00 1.65 -13.00
N PHE A 56 -6.29 1.52 -11.70
CA PHE A 56 -7.65 1.31 -11.22
C PHE A 56 -8.57 2.50 -11.53
N MET A 57 -8.16 3.72 -11.22
CA MET A 57 -8.97 4.93 -11.47
C MET A 57 -9.26 5.12 -12.96
N LYS A 58 -8.23 4.96 -13.80
CA LYS A 58 -8.38 4.97 -15.25
C LYS A 58 -9.33 3.87 -15.73
N PHE A 59 -9.23 2.67 -15.19
CA PHE A 59 -10.10 1.54 -15.55
C PHE A 59 -11.57 1.82 -15.21
N ILE A 60 -11.87 2.38 -14.04
CA ILE A 60 -13.26 2.73 -13.69
C ILE A 60 -13.76 3.99 -14.41
N GLY A 61 -12.89 4.70 -15.13
CA GLY A 61 -13.22 5.84 -15.99
C GLY A 61 -13.18 7.20 -15.28
N LEU A 62 -12.34 7.33 -14.25
CA LEU A 62 -12.06 8.60 -13.59
C LEU A 62 -10.66 9.09 -13.92
N GLU A 63 -10.55 10.29 -14.43
CA GLU A 63 -9.31 11.04 -14.61
C GLU A 63 -8.98 11.81 -13.32
N GLU A 64 -7.75 12.26 -13.14
CA GLU A 64 -7.31 12.97 -11.92
C GLU A 64 -8.16 14.19 -11.59
N LYS A 65 -8.55 14.97 -12.60
CA LYS A 65 -9.46 16.13 -12.44
C LYS A 65 -10.83 15.77 -11.88
N ASP A 66 -11.24 14.50 -11.99
CA ASP A 66 -12.56 14.06 -11.55
C ASP A 66 -12.62 13.76 -10.05
N TRP A 67 -11.46 13.55 -9.39
CA TRP A 67 -11.47 13.04 -8.04
C TRP A 67 -10.43 13.63 -7.08
N MET A 68 -9.26 14.11 -7.58
CA MET A 68 -8.16 14.52 -6.71
C MET A 68 -8.55 15.68 -5.80
N GLU A 69 -9.17 16.74 -6.34
CA GLU A 69 -9.58 17.89 -5.55
C GLU A 69 -10.59 17.49 -4.48
N GLU A 70 -11.66 16.78 -4.85
CA GLU A 70 -12.72 16.37 -3.93
C GLU A 70 -12.22 15.44 -2.83
N SER A 71 -11.18 14.65 -3.08
CA SER A 71 -10.57 13.73 -2.11
C SER A 71 -9.36 14.33 -1.38
N SER A 72 -9.07 15.62 -1.57
CA SER A 72 -7.89 16.27 -1.00
C SER A 72 -6.58 15.53 -1.33
N ALA A 73 -6.51 14.95 -2.53
CA ALA A 73 -5.39 14.14 -2.95
C ALA A 73 -4.14 14.99 -3.24
N VAL A 74 -2.98 14.42 -3.02
CA VAL A 74 -1.68 14.93 -3.46
C VAL A 74 -0.90 13.82 -4.14
N TYR A 75 0.03 14.17 -5.02
CA TYR A 75 0.92 13.21 -5.65
C TYR A 75 1.92 12.64 -4.66
N LYS A 76 2.33 11.40 -4.89
CA LYS A 76 3.30 10.68 -4.05
C LYS A 76 4.29 9.91 -4.92
N TYR A 77 5.58 10.19 -4.76
CA TYR A 77 6.64 9.41 -5.42
C TYR A 77 7.05 8.15 -4.66
N GLY A 78 6.82 8.11 -3.33
CA GLY A 78 7.24 6.97 -2.50
C GLY A 78 7.21 7.26 -1.01
N GLY A 79 8.02 6.53 -0.26
CA GLY A 79 8.23 6.70 1.18
C GLY A 79 9.62 7.24 1.48
N ARG A 80 9.73 8.24 2.35
CA ARG A 80 11.00 8.73 2.89
C ARG A 80 11.23 8.16 4.28
N PHE A 81 12.21 7.28 4.40
CA PHE A 81 12.54 6.56 5.63
C PHE A 81 13.57 7.34 6.44
N MET A 82 13.23 7.69 7.68
CA MET A 82 14.00 8.54 8.56
C MET A 82 14.55 7.72 9.74
N ASN A 83 15.86 7.72 9.94
CA ASN A 83 16.57 7.02 11.02
C ASN A 83 16.49 5.48 10.98
N TRP A 84 16.20 4.88 9.82
CA TRP A 84 16.13 3.42 9.68
C TRP A 84 17.51 2.77 9.51
N SER A 85 18.49 3.49 8.97
CA SER A 85 19.89 3.07 8.91
C SER A 85 20.65 3.57 10.13
N ASN A 86 20.96 4.87 10.20
CA ASN A 86 21.59 5.50 11.35
C ASN A 86 20.78 6.74 11.78
N LYS A 87 21.04 7.25 12.98
CA LYS A 87 20.39 8.46 13.46
C LYS A 87 20.77 9.65 12.56
N GLY A 88 19.77 10.31 12.00
CA GLY A 88 19.93 11.43 11.06
C GLY A 88 19.92 11.03 9.59
N ASP A 89 20.07 9.76 9.28
CA ASP A 89 20.03 9.25 7.91
C ASP A 89 18.62 9.19 7.36
N HIS A 90 18.50 9.35 6.05
CA HIS A 90 17.25 9.18 5.34
C HIS A 90 17.50 8.72 3.90
N PHE A 91 16.54 7.99 3.36
CA PHE A 91 16.48 7.64 1.93
C PHE A 91 15.04 7.56 1.45
N VAL A 92 14.83 7.67 0.15
CA VAL A 92 13.53 7.57 -0.49
C VAL A 92 13.41 6.22 -1.17
N LEU A 93 12.42 5.45 -0.78
CA LEU A 93 12.00 4.24 -1.48
C LEU A 93 10.93 4.63 -2.49
N VAL A 94 11.22 4.47 -3.78
CA VAL A 94 10.28 4.86 -4.84
C VAL A 94 9.34 3.73 -5.22
N GLU A 95 8.16 4.11 -5.72
CA GLU A 95 7.09 3.17 -6.01
C GLU A 95 7.47 2.14 -7.09
N ASN A 96 7.89 2.56 -8.25
CA ASN A 96 8.13 1.64 -9.34
C ASN A 96 8.94 2.29 -10.46
N GLU A 97 10.16 2.68 -10.18
CA GLU A 97 11.00 3.30 -11.18
C GLU A 97 11.69 2.26 -12.07
N GLN A 98 11.26 2.17 -13.32
CA GLN A 98 11.81 1.20 -14.30
C GLN A 98 13.02 1.72 -15.08
N THR A 99 13.39 2.98 -14.94
CA THR A 99 14.51 3.61 -15.68
C THR A 99 15.84 2.88 -15.53
N LEU A 100 16.00 2.12 -14.47
CA LEU A 100 17.20 1.34 -14.19
C LEU A 100 17.14 -0.10 -14.70
N TYR A 101 16.04 -0.51 -15.35
CA TYR A 101 15.96 -1.85 -15.90
C TYR A 101 16.99 -2.05 -16.97
N VAL A 102 17.85 -2.94 -16.65
CA VAL A 102 18.95 -3.36 -17.45
C VAL A 102 18.62 -4.74 -17.98
N ASN A 103 18.81 -4.93 -19.26
CA ASN A 103 18.67 -6.25 -19.84
C ASN A 103 19.67 -7.23 -19.17
N LYS A 104 19.45 -8.54 -19.33
CA LYS A 104 20.29 -9.62 -18.74
C LYS A 104 21.81 -9.46 -18.91
N LYS A 105 22.27 -8.53 -19.77
CA LYS A 105 23.69 -8.34 -20.08
C LYS A 105 24.32 -7.16 -19.34
N THR A 106 23.52 -6.24 -18.82
CA THR A 106 23.99 -5.03 -18.15
C THR A 106 23.18 -4.81 -16.88
N ASN A 107 23.64 -5.27 -15.73
CA ASN A 107 22.96 -5.05 -14.47
C ASN A 107 23.48 -3.76 -13.83
N LEU A 108 22.74 -2.65 -14.06
CA LEU A 108 23.10 -1.34 -13.54
C LEU A 108 23.11 -1.34 -12.01
N LEU A 109 22.19 -2.04 -11.36
CA LEU A 109 22.15 -2.12 -9.90
C LEU A 109 23.39 -2.81 -9.33
N GLN A 110 23.91 -3.86 -9.98
CA GLN A 110 25.18 -4.47 -9.57
C GLN A 110 26.37 -3.54 -9.82
N TYR A 111 26.35 -2.78 -10.92
CA TYR A 111 27.36 -1.75 -11.19
C TYR A 111 27.35 -0.69 -10.09
N LEU A 112 26.18 -0.16 -9.76
CA LEU A 112 26.02 0.85 -8.74
C LEU A 112 26.52 0.34 -7.38
N LEU A 113 26.16 -0.88 -7.00
CA LEU A 113 26.64 -1.50 -5.77
C LEU A 113 28.18 -1.66 -5.76
N LYS A 114 28.78 -2.03 -6.88
CA LYS A 114 30.22 -2.22 -6.98
C LYS A 114 31.02 -0.93 -6.90
N TYR A 115 30.57 0.13 -7.55
CA TYR A 115 31.36 1.36 -7.73
C TYR A 115 30.87 2.54 -6.86
N HIS A 116 29.66 2.46 -6.32
CA HIS A 116 29.05 3.52 -5.52
C HIS A 116 28.44 3.00 -4.22
N GLY A 117 28.58 1.72 -3.97
CA GLY A 117 27.91 1.04 -2.91
C GLY A 117 28.46 1.32 -1.50
N ASP A 118 29.54 2.06 -1.35
CA ASP A 118 30.13 2.50 -0.07
C ASP A 118 29.34 3.64 0.62
N ASP A 119 28.37 4.22 -0.06
CA ASP A 119 27.56 5.30 0.43
C ASP A 119 26.05 4.98 0.28
N PRO A 120 25.35 4.56 1.35
CA PRO A 120 23.92 4.30 1.31
C PRO A 120 23.08 5.48 0.88
N HIS A 121 23.57 6.73 1.09
CA HIS A 121 22.82 7.93 0.73
C HIS A 121 22.78 8.18 -0.77
N LYS A 122 23.77 7.67 -1.50
CA LYS A 122 23.80 7.79 -2.98
C LYS A 122 22.65 7.12 -3.69
N ILE A 123 21.89 6.27 -3.01
CA ILE A 123 20.72 5.66 -3.63
C ILE A 123 19.72 6.71 -4.13
N ASN A 124 19.61 7.84 -3.42
CA ASN A 124 18.73 8.92 -3.85
C ASN A 124 19.18 9.60 -5.15
N ASP A 125 20.50 9.61 -5.42
CA ASP A 125 21.09 10.24 -6.61
C ASP A 125 21.05 9.37 -7.86
N LEU A 126 20.75 8.08 -7.69
CA LEU A 126 20.82 7.07 -8.74
C LEU A 126 19.45 6.74 -9.35
N PHE A 127 18.40 7.31 -8.78
CA PHE A 127 17.04 7.22 -9.26
C PHE A 127 16.52 8.62 -9.60
N LEU A 128 15.64 8.68 -10.60
CA LEU A 128 15.08 9.95 -11.07
C LEU A 128 14.19 10.60 -10.00
N THR A 129 13.23 9.83 -9.49
CA THR A 129 12.15 10.33 -8.65
C THR A 129 12.56 10.76 -7.24
N PRO A 130 13.55 10.15 -6.55
CA PRO A 130 13.99 10.64 -5.24
C PRO A 130 14.48 12.07 -5.26
N SER A 131 15.26 12.44 -6.30
CA SER A 131 15.80 13.79 -6.45
C SER A 131 14.70 14.84 -6.70
N LEU A 132 13.64 14.48 -7.42
CA LEU A 132 12.47 15.34 -7.65
C LEU A 132 11.62 15.46 -6.38
N ALA A 133 11.42 14.32 -5.69
CA ALA A 133 10.69 14.27 -4.45
C ALA A 133 11.31 15.12 -3.35
N LEU A 134 12.64 15.08 -3.18
CA LEU A 134 13.36 15.85 -2.17
C LEU A 134 13.30 17.37 -2.39
N ASP A 135 13.09 17.81 -3.63
CA ASP A 135 12.89 19.23 -3.99
C ASP A 135 11.39 19.62 -3.97
N ASN A 136 10.50 18.77 -3.49
CA ASN A 136 9.05 18.97 -3.44
C ASN A 136 8.42 19.31 -4.79
N LEU A 137 8.91 18.70 -5.87
CA LEU A 137 8.39 18.90 -7.21
C LEU A 137 7.22 17.99 -7.51
N SER A 138 6.26 18.50 -8.27
CA SER A 138 5.15 17.70 -8.78
C SER A 138 5.60 16.75 -9.91
N PRO A 139 4.98 15.58 -10.07
CA PRO A 139 5.26 14.71 -11.23
C PRO A 139 4.69 15.24 -12.55
N CYS A 140 3.85 16.26 -12.52
CA CYS A 140 3.14 16.80 -13.69
C CYS A 140 3.35 18.31 -13.83
N VAL A 141 3.37 18.86 -15.06
CA VAL A 141 3.39 20.33 -15.31
C VAL A 141 1.98 20.86 -15.53
N ASP A 142 1.23 20.24 -16.44
CA ASP A 142 -0.19 20.48 -16.73
C ASP A 142 -0.86 19.14 -17.02
N ASP A 143 -2.19 19.12 -17.14
CA ASP A 143 -2.93 17.90 -17.53
C ASP A 143 -2.49 17.32 -18.90
N GLU A 144 -1.68 18.04 -19.67
CA GLU A 144 -1.10 17.65 -20.97
C GLU A 144 0.35 17.14 -20.90
N LEU A 145 0.95 16.99 -19.71
CA LEU A 145 2.31 16.51 -19.61
C LEU A 145 2.47 15.02 -19.83
N SER A 146 2.08 14.62 -20.96
CA SER A 146 2.55 13.45 -21.64
C SER A 146 3.94 13.63 -22.31
N TYR A 147 4.65 14.74 -22.12
CA TYR A 147 5.83 15.03 -22.94
C TYR A 147 7.11 15.43 -22.22
N VAL A 148 7.52 14.64 -21.22
CA VAL A 148 8.96 14.46 -21.02
C VAL A 148 9.29 13.14 -21.69
N PRO A 149 10.13 13.10 -22.75
CA PRO A 149 10.34 11.91 -23.56
C PRO A 149 10.75 10.66 -22.78
N THR A 150 11.36 10.84 -21.62
CA THR A 150 11.78 9.80 -20.68
C THR A 150 10.67 9.36 -19.71
N LEU A 151 9.72 10.22 -19.37
CA LEU A 151 8.57 9.84 -18.55
C LEU A 151 7.52 9.05 -19.35
N ASN A 152 7.49 9.15 -20.68
CA ASN A 152 6.60 8.35 -21.53
C ASN A 152 6.98 6.86 -21.59
N GLU A 153 8.24 6.52 -21.29
CA GLU A 153 8.69 5.12 -21.17
C GLU A 153 8.52 4.58 -19.74
N ILE A 154 8.16 5.45 -18.77
CA ILE A 154 8.01 5.11 -17.36
C ILE A 154 6.51 5.10 -17.03
N ASP A 155 5.86 3.98 -17.24
CA ASP A 155 4.51 3.76 -16.73
C ASP A 155 4.52 3.91 -15.19
N SER A 156 3.82 4.94 -14.70
CA SER A 156 3.47 5.11 -13.28
C SER A 156 4.65 5.36 -12.31
N VAL A 157 5.30 6.51 -12.41
CA VAL A 157 6.32 6.95 -11.43
C VAL A 157 5.76 7.55 -10.15
N TYR A 158 4.47 7.64 -10.00
CA TYR A 158 3.82 8.23 -8.83
C TYR A 158 2.52 7.52 -8.46
N SER A 159 2.12 7.73 -7.22
CA SER A 159 0.84 7.34 -6.66
C SER A 159 0.20 8.54 -5.95
N TYR A 160 -0.66 8.32 -4.97
CA TYR A 160 -1.38 9.39 -4.30
C TYR A 160 -1.48 9.18 -2.80
N ASN A 161 -1.50 10.31 -2.08
CA ASN A 161 -2.04 10.39 -0.73
C ASN A 161 -3.38 11.12 -0.80
N PHE A 162 -4.39 10.67 -0.08
CA PHE A 162 -5.75 11.25 -0.14
C PHE A 162 -6.57 10.99 1.12
N ASP A 163 -7.69 11.68 1.25
CA ASP A 163 -8.69 11.40 2.26
C ASP A 163 -9.55 10.22 1.83
N ALA A 164 -9.43 9.08 2.52
CA ALA A 164 -10.09 7.83 2.15
C ALA A 164 -11.64 7.93 2.18
N ILE A 165 -12.18 8.75 3.08
CA ILE A 165 -13.64 8.93 3.19
C ILE A 165 -14.16 9.71 1.99
N LYS A 166 -13.53 10.84 1.70
CA LYS A 166 -13.87 11.67 0.54
C LYS A 166 -13.67 10.90 -0.76
N PHE A 167 -12.57 10.14 -0.88
CA PHE A 167 -12.26 9.30 -2.03
C PHE A 167 -13.33 8.25 -2.29
N ALA A 168 -13.75 7.52 -1.26
CA ALA A 168 -14.82 6.53 -1.38
C ALA A 168 -16.15 7.19 -1.80
N ASP A 169 -16.48 8.37 -1.27
CA ASP A 169 -17.68 9.10 -1.65
C ASP A 169 -17.66 9.53 -3.13
N VAL A 170 -16.54 10.01 -3.62
CA VAL A 170 -16.37 10.37 -5.05
C VAL A 170 -16.63 9.17 -5.95
N ILE A 171 -16.01 8.01 -5.66
CA ILE A 171 -16.23 6.80 -6.45
C ILE A 171 -17.69 6.33 -6.36
N LYS A 172 -18.28 6.38 -5.17
CA LYS A 172 -19.71 6.06 -4.98
C LYS A 172 -20.60 6.88 -5.89
N ARG A 173 -20.43 8.22 -5.86
CA ARG A 173 -21.27 9.16 -6.62
C ARG A 173 -21.01 9.12 -8.11
N LYS A 174 -19.74 9.11 -8.52
CA LYS A 174 -19.36 9.24 -9.94
C LYS A 174 -19.33 7.92 -10.71
N VAL A 175 -19.20 6.78 -10.02
CA VAL A 175 -19.09 5.47 -10.67
C VAL A 175 -20.18 4.50 -10.24
N CYS A 176 -20.30 4.21 -8.93
CA CYS A 176 -21.18 3.15 -8.46
C CYS A 176 -22.65 3.44 -8.77
N ILE A 177 -23.15 4.63 -8.36
CA ILE A 177 -24.56 5.02 -8.55
C ILE A 177 -24.92 5.10 -10.06
N PRO A 178 -24.14 5.75 -10.92
CA PRO A 178 -24.41 5.78 -12.37
C PRO A 178 -24.41 4.38 -13.00
N ASN A 179 -23.61 3.46 -12.51
CA ASN A 179 -23.58 2.06 -12.97
C ASN A 179 -24.70 1.19 -12.39
N GLY A 180 -25.60 1.74 -11.56
CA GLY A 180 -26.78 1.04 -11.04
C GLY A 180 -26.52 0.25 -9.75
N VAL A 181 -25.42 0.48 -9.05
CA VAL A 181 -25.17 -0.10 -7.72
C VAL A 181 -26.18 0.47 -6.72
N LYS A 182 -26.83 -0.41 -5.96
CA LYS A 182 -27.78 -0.05 -4.92
C LYS A 182 -27.08 0.09 -3.58
N PHE A 183 -27.49 1.08 -2.79
CA PHE A 183 -26.97 1.30 -1.45
C PHE A 183 -28.11 1.15 -0.45
N VAL A 184 -27.90 0.33 0.58
CA VAL A 184 -28.85 0.08 1.67
C VAL A 184 -28.16 0.43 2.99
N GLU A 185 -28.74 1.39 3.70
CA GLU A 185 -28.30 1.69 5.05
C GLU A 185 -28.90 0.68 6.03
N GLY A 186 -28.05 0.07 6.85
CA GLY A 186 -28.51 -0.85 7.88
C GLY A 186 -27.38 -1.65 8.52
N ASP A 187 -27.67 -2.08 9.75
CA ASP A 187 -26.76 -2.92 10.52
C ASP A 187 -27.20 -4.39 10.42
N LEU A 188 -26.20 -5.27 10.25
CA LEU A 188 -26.41 -6.70 10.19
C LEU A 188 -26.98 -7.21 11.52
N LYS A 189 -28.11 -7.93 11.46
CA LYS A 189 -28.75 -8.57 12.62
C LYS A 189 -28.52 -10.07 12.67
N GLN A 190 -28.71 -10.74 11.55
CA GLN A 190 -28.67 -12.20 11.44
C GLN A 190 -28.30 -12.63 10.03
N VAL A 191 -27.57 -13.71 9.92
CA VAL A 191 -27.27 -14.42 8.65
C VAL A 191 -27.88 -15.81 8.74
N LYS A 192 -28.61 -16.20 7.69
CA LYS A 192 -29.17 -17.54 7.58
C LYS A 192 -28.34 -18.35 6.60
N LEU A 193 -27.95 -19.56 7.02
CA LEU A 193 -27.29 -20.54 6.17
C LEU A 193 -28.31 -21.58 5.65
N ASP A 194 -28.01 -22.16 4.51
CA ASP A 194 -28.67 -23.36 4.03
C ASP A 194 -28.06 -24.66 4.64
N ASP A 195 -28.59 -25.81 4.29
CA ASP A 195 -28.14 -27.11 4.81
C ASP A 195 -26.69 -27.46 4.40
N PHE A 196 -26.16 -26.79 3.37
CA PHE A 196 -24.79 -26.96 2.89
C PHE A 196 -23.85 -25.89 3.45
N GLY A 197 -24.40 -24.96 4.24
CA GLY A 197 -23.67 -23.88 4.90
C GLY A 197 -23.33 -22.71 3.98
N PHE A 198 -24.03 -22.53 2.85
CA PHE A 198 -23.99 -21.31 2.07
C PHE A 198 -24.89 -20.25 2.69
N ILE A 199 -24.52 -18.96 2.57
CA ILE A 199 -25.44 -17.89 2.99
C ILE A 199 -26.66 -17.90 2.08
N GLN A 200 -27.84 -18.05 2.70
CA GLN A 200 -29.14 -18.02 2.04
C GLN A 200 -29.72 -16.60 2.01
N ASP A 201 -29.66 -15.90 3.15
CA ASP A 201 -30.07 -14.50 3.27
C ASP A 201 -29.40 -13.79 4.46
N ILE A 202 -29.35 -12.48 4.36
CA ILE A 202 -28.92 -11.56 5.42
C ILE A 202 -30.14 -10.77 5.89
N LYS A 203 -30.36 -10.70 7.21
CA LYS A 203 -31.41 -9.91 7.84
C LYS A 203 -30.82 -8.71 8.58
N LEU A 204 -31.32 -7.52 8.31
CA LEU A 204 -30.93 -6.28 9.00
C LEU A 204 -31.80 -6.02 10.24
N TRP A 205 -31.40 -5.06 11.07
CA TRP A 205 -32.13 -4.69 12.28
C TRP A 205 -33.52 -4.11 11.99
N ASP A 206 -33.74 -3.50 10.85
CA ASP A 206 -35.06 -3.03 10.37
C ASP A 206 -35.98 -4.17 9.90
N GLN A 207 -35.55 -5.42 10.05
CA GLN A 207 -36.18 -6.67 9.65
C GLN A 207 -36.17 -6.95 8.13
N SER A 208 -35.61 -6.05 7.31
CA SER A 208 -35.44 -6.30 5.87
C SER A 208 -34.55 -7.51 5.62
N LYS A 209 -34.81 -8.26 4.54
CA LYS A 209 -34.05 -9.44 4.14
C LYS A 209 -33.42 -9.22 2.77
N HIS A 210 -32.15 -9.55 2.65
CA HIS A 210 -31.37 -9.40 1.44
C HIS A 210 -30.79 -10.75 1.02
N LYS A 211 -31.06 -11.13 -0.23
CA LYS A 211 -30.55 -12.38 -0.84
C LYS A 211 -29.64 -12.07 -2.00
N ALA A 212 -28.55 -12.81 -2.08
CA ALA A 212 -27.63 -12.77 -3.20
C ALA A 212 -27.08 -14.19 -3.48
N ASP A 213 -26.45 -14.34 -4.63
CA ASP A 213 -25.75 -15.57 -4.98
C ASP A 213 -24.33 -15.55 -4.34
N LEU A 214 -23.65 -14.38 -4.36
CA LEU A 214 -22.33 -14.17 -3.81
C LEU A 214 -22.36 -13.01 -2.81
N TYR A 215 -21.67 -13.19 -1.69
CA TYR A 215 -21.55 -12.20 -0.62
C TYR A 215 -20.09 -11.76 -0.48
N ILE A 216 -19.84 -10.45 -0.45
CA ILE A 216 -18.50 -9.91 -0.26
C ILE A 216 -18.42 -9.23 1.11
N ASP A 217 -17.53 -9.72 1.96
CA ASP A 217 -17.31 -9.22 3.30
C ASP A 217 -16.26 -8.10 3.30
N CYS A 218 -16.71 -6.84 3.35
CA CYS A 218 -15.90 -5.64 3.51
C CYS A 218 -16.14 -4.99 4.88
N SER A 219 -16.51 -5.78 5.91
CA SER A 219 -16.93 -5.30 7.24
C SER A 219 -15.77 -4.91 8.18
N GLY A 220 -14.57 -4.75 7.65
CA GLY A 220 -13.39 -4.36 8.42
C GLY A 220 -12.84 -5.51 9.28
N PHE A 221 -12.10 -5.19 10.33
CA PHE A 221 -11.48 -6.19 11.22
C PHE A 221 -12.48 -7.16 11.87
N LYS A 222 -13.76 -6.80 11.88
CA LYS A 222 -14.83 -7.66 12.42
C LYS A 222 -15.01 -8.95 11.63
N GLY A 223 -14.81 -8.93 10.30
CA GLY A 223 -15.03 -10.08 9.44
C GLY A 223 -16.43 -10.67 9.63
N ALA A 224 -17.49 -9.82 9.51
CA ALA A 224 -18.85 -10.15 9.92
C ALA A 224 -19.43 -11.38 9.22
N LEU A 225 -18.97 -11.70 8.01
CA LEU A 225 -19.37 -12.90 7.30
C LEU A 225 -18.28 -13.97 7.36
N ILE A 226 -17.05 -13.62 7.01
CA ILE A 226 -15.97 -14.61 6.88
C ILE A 226 -15.57 -15.22 8.23
N GLU A 227 -15.48 -14.43 9.28
CA GLU A 227 -15.14 -14.91 10.61
C GLU A 227 -16.36 -15.33 11.39
N SER A 228 -17.34 -14.40 11.56
CA SER A 228 -18.45 -14.62 12.47
C SER A 228 -19.46 -15.67 11.98
N VAL A 229 -19.56 -15.90 10.66
CA VAL A 229 -20.52 -16.81 10.06
C VAL A 229 -19.85 -18.04 9.46
N MET A 230 -18.79 -17.85 8.66
CA MET A 230 -18.09 -18.99 8.03
C MET A 230 -17.10 -19.66 9.00
N GLY A 231 -16.71 -18.98 10.11
CA GLY A 231 -15.77 -19.53 11.08
C GLY A 231 -14.34 -19.67 10.54
N GLU A 232 -13.98 -18.89 9.52
CA GLU A 232 -12.68 -19.02 8.87
C GLU A 232 -11.55 -18.54 9.77
N PRO A 233 -10.50 -19.37 10.01
CA PRO A 233 -9.37 -19.00 10.86
C PRO A 233 -8.60 -17.78 10.37
N PHE A 234 -8.00 -17.07 11.32
CA PHE A 234 -7.08 -15.98 11.03
C PHE A 234 -5.64 -16.41 11.39
N ILE A 235 -4.75 -16.29 10.43
CA ILE A 235 -3.31 -16.54 10.59
C ILE A 235 -2.67 -15.23 11.05
N SER A 236 -2.28 -15.17 12.31
CA SER A 236 -1.57 -14.01 12.88
C SER A 236 -0.12 -13.97 12.41
N PHE A 237 0.38 -12.77 12.16
CA PHE A 237 1.80 -12.50 11.88
C PHE A 237 2.53 -11.92 13.09
N GLU A 238 1.95 -11.94 14.29
CA GLU A 238 2.49 -11.32 15.49
C GLU A 238 3.87 -11.86 15.94
N GLU A 239 4.18 -13.11 15.59
CA GLU A 239 5.51 -13.67 15.86
C GLU A 239 6.60 -13.06 14.97
N SER A 240 6.24 -12.51 13.82
CA SER A 240 7.13 -11.87 12.84
C SER A 240 7.06 -10.35 12.88
N LEU A 241 5.89 -9.78 13.12
CA LEU A 241 5.59 -8.35 13.11
C LEU A 241 4.95 -7.97 14.44
N PHE A 242 5.71 -7.28 15.30
CA PHE A 242 5.35 -7.07 16.70
C PHE A 242 4.37 -5.92 16.94
N CYS A 243 4.14 -5.04 15.97
CA CYS A 243 3.24 -3.91 16.13
C CYS A 243 1.79 -4.35 16.00
N ASP A 244 1.00 -4.06 17.04
CA ASP A 244 -0.40 -4.47 17.16
C ASP A 244 -1.36 -3.31 17.40
N LYS A 245 -0.82 -2.09 17.57
CA LYS A 245 -1.62 -0.88 17.84
C LYS A 245 -1.13 0.31 17.03
N ALA A 246 -2.02 1.29 16.87
CA ALA A 246 -1.67 2.61 16.35
C ALA A 246 -2.44 3.73 17.04
N ILE A 247 -1.79 4.88 17.12
CA ILE A 247 -2.41 6.16 17.46
C ILE A 247 -2.32 7.03 16.23
N ALA A 248 -3.42 7.66 15.83
CA ALA A 248 -3.47 8.46 14.64
C ALA A 248 -4.23 9.77 14.84
N ALA A 249 -3.81 10.84 14.14
CA ALA A 249 -4.45 12.12 14.19
C ALA A 249 -4.29 12.92 12.89
N PRO A 250 -5.23 13.84 12.59
CA PRO A 250 -5.07 14.86 11.56
C PRO A 250 -4.22 16.01 12.11
N ILE A 251 -3.00 16.17 11.61
CA ILE A 251 -2.10 17.24 12.05
C ILE A 251 -2.21 18.42 11.08
N PRO A 252 -2.48 19.63 11.57
CA PRO A 252 -2.52 20.82 10.73
C PRO A 252 -1.13 21.16 10.20
N TYR A 253 -1.05 21.69 8.98
CA TYR A 253 0.17 22.27 8.45
C TYR A 253 0.59 23.51 9.29
N LYS A 254 1.88 23.65 9.54
CA LYS A 254 2.49 24.90 10.04
C LYS A 254 2.84 25.82 8.87
N ASP A 255 3.44 25.25 7.86
CA ASP A 255 3.70 25.87 6.57
C ASP A 255 3.36 24.88 5.46
N LYS A 256 2.20 25.07 4.84
CA LYS A 256 1.64 24.14 3.87
C LYS A 256 2.55 23.94 2.65
N ARG A 257 3.24 25.01 2.21
CA ARG A 257 4.10 24.95 1.03
C ARG A 257 5.35 24.10 1.24
N SER A 258 5.94 24.13 2.42
CA SER A 258 7.16 23.37 2.73
C SER A 258 6.86 21.96 3.27
N GLU A 259 5.67 21.75 3.87
CA GLU A 259 5.30 20.48 4.50
C GLU A 259 4.43 19.59 3.61
N MET A 260 3.87 20.10 2.50
CA MET A 260 3.17 19.30 1.50
C MET A 260 4.19 18.65 0.58
N GLU A 261 4.71 17.52 1.02
CA GLU A 261 5.76 16.76 0.33
C GLU A 261 5.16 15.68 -0.56
N PRO A 262 5.74 15.41 -1.74
CA PRO A 262 5.28 14.33 -2.63
C PRO A 262 5.76 12.94 -2.17
N TYR A 263 5.72 12.68 -0.87
CA TYR A 263 6.03 11.38 -0.25
C TYR A 263 5.47 11.30 1.17
N SER A 264 5.32 10.09 1.67
CA SER A 264 5.09 9.87 3.11
C SER A 264 6.42 9.78 3.84
N ARG A 265 6.53 10.38 5.02
CA ARG A 265 7.69 10.19 5.90
C ARG A 265 7.42 9.08 6.90
N LEU A 266 8.42 8.22 7.10
CA LEU A 266 8.37 7.09 8.03
C LEU A 266 9.54 7.20 9.01
N TYR A 267 9.25 7.50 10.26
CA TYR A 267 10.23 7.69 11.32
C TYR A 267 10.30 6.46 12.22
N THR A 268 11.48 6.03 12.58
CA THR A 268 11.61 5.05 13.68
C THR A 268 11.33 5.70 15.02
N MET A 269 10.51 5.05 15.85
CA MET A 269 10.18 5.45 17.22
C MET A 269 10.77 4.46 18.22
N ASN A 270 10.56 4.66 19.52
CA ASN A 270 11.14 3.76 20.54
C ASN A 270 10.59 2.34 20.49
N SER A 271 9.31 2.17 20.17
CA SER A 271 8.61 0.87 20.18
C SER A 271 7.80 0.62 18.90
N GLY A 272 8.27 1.15 17.77
CA GLY A 272 7.61 1.06 16.48
C GLY A 272 8.06 2.16 15.52
N TRP A 273 7.12 2.68 14.72
CA TRP A 273 7.40 3.69 13.71
C TRP A 273 6.22 4.65 13.53
N LEU A 274 6.51 5.86 13.07
CA LEU A 274 5.53 6.92 12.88
C LEU A 274 5.50 7.34 11.43
N TRP A 275 4.27 7.49 10.88
CA TRP A 275 4.09 8.07 9.54
C TRP A 275 3.61 9.51 9.58
N LYS A 276 4.01 10.28 8.55
CA LYS A 276 3.41 11.54 8.16
C LYS A 276 3.06 11.45 6.68
N THR A 277 1.76 11.51 6.37
CA THR A 277 1.22 11.43 5.01
C THR A 277 0.54 12.74 4.67
N PRO A 278 1.19 13.63 3.90
CA PRO A 278 0.58 14.87 3.45
C PRO A 278 -0.62 14.57 2.54
N ILE A 279 -1.75 15.22 2.81
CA ILE A 279 -2.87 15.39 1.90
C ILE A 279 -3.17 16.88 1.78
N TYR A 280 -3.97 17.31 0.82
CA TYR A 280 -4.10 18.75 0.56
C TYR A 280 -4.53 19.58 1.78
N ASP A 281 -5.45 19.08 2.61
CA ASP A 281 -6.02 19.85 3.72
C ASP A 281 -5.21 19.74 5.04
N ARG A 282 -4.43 18.66 5.22
CA ARG A 282 -3.74 18.33 6.47
C ARG A 282 -2.65 17.30 6.27
N ILE A 283 -1.91 16.99 7.31
CA ILE A 283 -1.01 15.84 7.37
C ILE A 283 -1.72 14.73 8.16
N GLY A 284 -2.00 13.59 7.52
CA GLY A 284 -2.35 12.38 8.24
C GLY A 284 -1.13 11.85 8.96
N SER A 285 -1.19 11.63 10.25
CA SER A 285 -0.05 11.06 10.98
C SER A 285 -0.50 10.03 11.99
N GLY A 286 0.38 9.06 12.25
CA GLY A 286 0.14 8.09 13.30
C GLY A 286 1.39 7.33 13.69
N TYR A 287 1.37 6.81 14.91
CA TYR A 287 2.40 5.99 15.52
C TYR A 287 1.91 4.54 15.61
N VAL A 288 2.53 3.66 14.84
CA VAL A 288 2.35 2.21 14.90
C VAL A 288 3.33 1.66 15.93
N TYR A 289 2.82 0.96 16.95
CA TYR A 289 3.64 0.50 18.06
C TYR A 289 3.25 -0.89 18.54
N SER A 290 4.16 -1.49 19.32
CA SER A 290 3.90 -2.77 19.97
C SER A 290 3.51 -2.57 21.43
N SER A 291 2.30 -3.00 21.79
CA SER A 291 1.79 -2.93 23.16
C SER A 291 2.60 -3.76 24.17
N LYS A 292 3.45 -4.66 23.65
CA LYS A 292 4.41 -5.44 24.47
C LYS A 292 5.56 -4.59 25.03
N TYR A 293 5.90 -3.48 24.37
CA TYR A 293 7.08 -2.68 24.69
C TYR A 293 6.76 -1.26 25.20
N ILE A 294 5.53 -0.80 25.02
CA ILE A 294 5.09 0.53 25.46
C ILE A 294 3.60 0.50 25.82
N THR A 295 3.20 1.28 26.82
CA THR A 295 1.78 1.46 27.17
C THR A 295 1.08 2.38 26.17
N ASP A 296 -0.26 2.34 26.12
CA ASP A 296 -1.04 3.22 25.26
C ASP A 296 -0.86 4.70 25.64
N GLU A 297 -0.70 4.98 26.93
CA GLU A 297 -0.48 6.33 27.49
C GLU A 297 0.90 6.87 27.10
N ASP A 298 1.95 6.05 27.23
CA ASP A 298 3.30 6.46 26.87
C ASP A 298 3.45 6.61 25.33
N ALA A 299 2.80 5.75 24.56
CA ALA A 299 2.79 5.85 23.09
C ALA A 299 2.06 7.14 22.65
N GLU A 300 0.94 7.49 23.29
CA GLU A 300 0.25 8.74 23.03
C GLU A 300 1.10 9.96 23.40
N LYS A 301 1.82 9.88 24.53
CA LYS A 301 2.74 10.94 24.95
C LYS A 301 3.87 11.11 23.92
N GLU A 302 4.55 10.04 23.49
CA GLU A 302 5.58 10.09 22.45
C GLU A 302 5.04 10.70 21.13
N PHE A 303 3.83 10.29 20.73
CA PHE A 303 3.18 10.84 19.53
C PHE A 303 2.92 12.34 19.64
N ARG A 304 2.36 12.79 20.77
CA ARG A 304 2.08 14.22 21.01
C ARG A 304 3.35 15.05 21.07
N GLU A 305 4.40 14.57 21.77
CA GLU A 305 5.71 15.21 21.86
C GLU A 305 6.37 15.32 20.49
N PHE A 306 6.31 14.27 19.65
CA PHE A 306 6.83 14.30 18.28
C PHE A 306 6.18 15.40 17.43
N HIS A 307 4.91 15.70 17.66
CA HIS A 307 4.17 16.78 16.99
C HIS A 307 4.22 18.12 17.74
N GLY A 308 5.19 18.32 18.61
CA GLY A 308 5.40 19.59 19.30
C GLY A 308 4.34 19.92 20.36
N GLY A 309 3.80 18.91 21.01
CA GLY A 309 2.76 19.05 22.04
C GLY A 309 1.34 19.11 21.45
N TYR A 310 1.06 18.32 20.40
CA TYR A 310 -0.28 18.27 19.81
C TYR A 310 -1.37 17.96 20.85
N GLU A 311 -2.38 18.85 20.96
CA GLU A 311 -3.45 18.75 21.95
C GLU A 311 -4.81 18.28 21.38
N GLY A 312 -4.91 18.08 20.06
CA GLY A 312 -6.13 17.63 19.41
C GLY A 312 -6.47 16.16 19.71
N ASP A 313 -7.63 15.74 19.21
CA ASP A 313 -8.11 14.37 19.36
C ASP A 313 -7.20 13.36 18.65
N VAL A 314 -7.07 12.19 19.26
CA VAL A 314 -6.33 11.05 18.69
C VAL A 314 -7.25 9.85 18.57
N LEU A 315 -7.10 9.10 17.49
CA LEU A 315 -7.76 7.84 17.27
C LEU A 315 -6.85 6.69 17.72
N LYS A 316 -7.30 5.86 18.64
CA LYS A 316 -6.61 4.64 19.05
C LYS A 316 -7.15 3.45 18.25
N ILE A 317 -6.25 2.70 17.64
CA ILE A 317 -6.56 1.62 16.71
C ILE A 317 -5.89 0.35 17.21
N ASN A 318 -6.68 -0.70 17.44
CA ASN A 318 -6.15 -2.05 17.63
C ASN A 318 -6.04 -2.68 16.24
N MET A 319 -4.82 -3.08 15.86
CA MET A 319 -4.57 -3.70 14.57
C MET A 319 -4.52 -5.23 14.73
N ARG A 320 -5.04 -5.90 13.75
CA ARG A 320 -4.95 -7.35 13.64
C ARG A 320 -4.11 -7.66 12.41
N VAL A 321 -2.81 -7.83 12.62
CA VAL A 321 -1.84 -8.06 11.56
C VAL A 321 -1.79 -9.54 11.20
N GLY A 322 -2.06 -9.86 9.93
CA GLY A 322 -2.17 -11.23 9.44
C GLY A 322 -3.17 -11.35 8.29
N THR A 323 -3.55 -12.57 7.98
CA THR A 323 -4.49 -12.88 6.90
C THR A 323 -5.46 -14.01 7.30
N ARG A 324 -6.58 -14.14 6.60
CA ARG A 324 -7.38 -15.35 6.70
C ARG A 324 -6.65 -16.52 6.05
N GLU A 325 -6.85 -17.72 6.55
CA GLU A 325 -6.37 -18.93 5.89
C GLU A 325 -6.97 -19.03 4.49
N ARG A 326 -8.27 -18.74 4.38
CA ARG A 326 -8.97 -18.59 3.11
C ARG A 326 -9.82 -17.32 3.12
N VAL A 327 -9.64 -16.46 2.14
CA VAL A 327 -10.47 -15.27 1.95
C VAL A 327 -11.75 -15.56 1.16
N ALA A 328 -11.79 -16.69 0.45
CA ALA A 328 -12.95 -17.17 -0.29
C ALA A 328 -13.40 -18.54 0.24
N VAL A 329 -14.62 -18.62 0.77
CA VAL A 329 -15.22 -19.81 1.36
C VAL A 329 -16.68 -19.90 0.96
N LYS A 330 -17.09 -21.00 0.31
CA LYS A 330 -18.45 -21.18 -0.19
C LYS A 330 -18.88 -19.99 -1.06
N ASN A 331 -19.92 -19.26 -0.70
CA ASN A 331 -20.38 -18.06 -1.40
C ASN A 331 -20.02 -16.75 -0.67
N VAL A 332 -18.92 -16.77 0.08
CA VAL A 332 -18.39 -15.57 0.76
C VAL A 332 -16.97 -15.29 0.27
N VAL A 333 -16.67 -14.04 -0.05
CA VAL A 333 -15.31 -13.54 -0.33
C VAL A 333 -15.03 -12.38 0.59
N ALA A 334 -14.00 -12.48 1.43
CA ALA A 334 -13.55 -11.39 2.29
C ALA A 334 -12.61 -10.45 1.52
N CYS A 335 -12.82 -9.15 1.70
CA CYS A 335 -12.07 -8.11 1.01
C CYS A 335 -11.71 -6.96 1.96
N GLY A 336 -10.54 -6.35 1.79
CA GLY A 336 -10.02 -5.35 2.72
C GLY A 336 -9.65 -5.95 4.08
N LEU A 337 -9.85 -5.21 5.16
CA LEU A 337 -9.47 -5.63 6.52
C LEU A 337 -10.17 -6.91 7.01
N ALA A 338 -11.27 -7.32 6.38
CA ALA A 338 -11.94 -8.60 6.67
C ALA A 338 -11.11 -9.79 6.15
N GLY A 339 -10.38 -9.65 5.06
CA GLY A 339 -9.51 -10.67 4.48
C GLY A 339 -8.13 -10.74 5.13
N GLY A 340 -7.58 -9.59 5.51
CA GLY A 340 -6.25 -9.51 6.11
C GLY A 340 -5.78 -8.07 6.19
N PHE A 341 -4.70 -7.86 6.94
CA PHE A 341 -4.07 -6.55 7.09
C PHE A 341 -2.58 -6.73 7.42
N SER A 342 -1.77 -5.88 6.87
CA SER A 342 -0.39 -5.70 7.28
C SER A 342 -0.16 -4.25 7.68
N GLU A 343 0.89 -4.00 8.46
CA GLU A 343 1.27 -2.64 8.84
C GLU A 343 1.36 -1.75 7.57
N PRO A 344 0.83 -0.51 7.61
CA PRO A 344 0.69 0.32 6.40
C PRO A 344 1.99 1.00 5.96
N MET A 345 3.15 0.44 6.32
CA MET A 345 4.47 1.00 6.07
C MET A 345 4.74 1.23 4.57
N GLU A 346 4.31 0.31 3.73
CA GLU A 346 4.52 0.34 2.28
C GLU A 346 3.23 0.66 1.50
N SER A 347 2.22 1.22 2.17
CA SER A 347 0.96 1.67 1.55
C SER A 347 0.20 0.56 0.80
N THR A 348 0.34 -0.69 1.22
CA THR A 348 -0.20 -1.86 0.51
C THR A 348 -1.67 -2.14 0.79
N GLY A 349 -2.30 -1.41 1.73
CA GLY A 349 -3.68 -1.68 2.15
C GLY A 349 -4.68 -1.74 0.99
N ILE A 350 -4.60 -0.78 0.06
CA ILE A 350 -5.45 -0.77 -1.13
C ILE A 350 -5.07 -1.89 -2.10
N SER A 351 -3.79 -2.11 -2.33
CA SER A 351 -3.30 -3.12 -3.29
C SER A 351 -3.72 -4.54 -2.91
N THR A 352 -3.82 -4.85 -1.60
CA THR A 352 -4.24 -6.18 -1.14
C THR A 352 -5.66 -6.50 -1.58
N PHE A 353 -6.62 -5.62 -1.35
CA PHE A 353 -7.98 -5.91 -1.79
C PHE A 353 -8.21 -5.70 -3.29
N GLN A 354 -7.41 -4.84 -3.95
CA GLN A 354 -7.40 -4.77 -5.41
C GLN A 354 -7.02 -6.12 -6.05
N GLY A 355 -6.05 -6.83 -5.48
CA GLY A 355 -5.69 -8.18 -5.91
C GLY A 355 -6.89 -9.13 -5.83
N ILE A 356 -7.51 -9.25 -4.65
CA ILE A 356 -8.65 -10.14 -4.41
C ILE A 356 -9.80 -9.86 -5.38
N MET A 357 -10.23 -8.58 -5.49
CA MET A 357 -11.37 -8.24 -6.34
C MET A 357 -11.07 -8.35 -7.83
N SER A 358 -9.81 -8.12 -8.25
CA SER A 358 -9.39 -8.31 -9.66
C SER A 358 -9.37 -9.79 -10.04
N THR A 359 -8.89 -10.66 -9.15
CA THR A 359 -8.92 -12.10 -9.36
C THR A 359 -10.37 -12.62 -9.41
N LEU A 360 -11.24 -12.17 -8.49
CA LEU A 360 -12.67 -12.49 -8.53
C LEU A 360 -13.32 -12.07 -9.85
N ALA A 361 -13.09 -10.83 -10.29
CA ALA A 361 -13.67 -10.31 -11.53
C ALA A 361 -13.18 -11.10 -12.75
N THR A 362 -11.89 -11.37 -12.82
CA THR A 362 -11.26 -12.13 -13.90
C THR A 362 -11.82 -13.57 -13.99
N GLU A 363 -11.94 -14.24 -12.86
CA GLU A 363 -12.44 -15.60 -12.81
C GLU A 363 -13.95 -15.67 -13.15
N LEU A 364 -14.76 -14.71 -12.67
CA LEU A 364 -16.17 -14.62 -13.05
C LEU A 364 -16.35 -14.33 -14.55
N GLU A 365 -15.49 -13.49 -15.14
CA GLU A 365 -15.52 -13.21 -16.58
C GLU A 365 -15.16 -14.44 -17.41
N LYS A 366 -14.05 -15.12 -17.10
CA LYS A 366 -13.60 -16.34 -17.77
C LYS A 366 -14.62 -17.48 -17.69
N ASN A 367 -15.33 -17.58 -16.59
CA ASN A 367 -16.28 -18.66 -16.33
C ASN A 367 -17.74 -18.27 -16.63
N ASN A 368 -17.98 -17.20 -17.41
CA ASN A 368 -19.32 -16.71 -17.76
C ASN A 368 -20.22 -16.53 -16.53
N LEU A 369 -19.74 -15.83 -15.53
CA LEU A 369 -20.40 -15.60 -14.23
C LEU A 369 -20.64 -16.86 -13.38
N ASN A 370 -19.97 -17.97 -13.66
CA ASN A 370 -20.02 -19.14 -12.82
C ASN A 370 -18.93 -19.07 -11.73
N TYR A 371 -19.35 -18.98 -10.49
CA TYR A 371 -18.48 -19.08 -9.33
C TYR A 371 -18.28 -20.55 -8.98
N THR A 372 -17.04 -21.01 -9.07
CA THR A 372 -16.65 -22.43 -8.97
C THR A 372 -15.62 -22.65 -7.86
N ASN A 373 -15.33 -23.90 -7.51
CA ASN A 373 -14.24 -24.23 -6.59
C ASN A 373 -12.89 -23.74 -7.14
N GLN A 374 -12.67 -23.78 -8.46
CA GLN A 374 -11.46 -23.24 -9.08
C GLN A 374 -11.34 -21.73 -8.87
N THR A 375 -12.46 -21.00 -8.92
CA THR A 375 -12.49 -19.57 -8.59
C THR A 375 -12.10 -19.33 -7.13
N ILE A 376 -12.62 -20.13 -6.21
CA ILE A 376 -12.29 -20.08 -4.77
C ILE A 376 -10.79 -20.32 -4.56
N ASP A 377 -10.27 -21.39 -5.16
CA ASP A 377 -8.86 -21.78 -5.05
C ASP A 377 -7.93 -20.70 -5.62
N ALA A 378 -8.28 -20.11 -6.77
CA ALA A 378 -7.50 -19.02 -7.39
C ALA A 378 -7.43 -17.77 -6.50
N ILE A 379 -8.56 -17.36 -5.91
CA ILE A 379 -8.62 -16.21 -5.01
C ILE A 379 -7.80 -16.47 -3.75
N ASN A 380 -7.91 -17.65 -3.16
CA ASN A 380 -7.19 -18.02 -1.95
C ASN A 380 -5.68 -18.09 -2.18
N ALA A 381 -5.25 -18.71 -3.29
CA ALA A 381 -3.84 -18.78 -3.65
C ALA A 381 -3.23 -17.38 -3.89
N ASP A 382 -3.92 -16.54 -4.66
CA ASP A 382 -3.45 -15.18 -4.94
C ASP A 382 -3.33 -14.33 -3.67
N ASN A 383 -4.30 -14.43 -2.74
CA ASN A 383 -4.27 -13.70 -1.48
C ASN A 383 -3.11 -14.14 -0.58
N ILE A 384 -2.91 -15.44 -0.40
CA ILE A 384 -1.86 -15.93 0.51
C ILE A 384 -0.47 -15.57 -0.02
N ASP A 385 -0.23 -15.70 -1.33
CA ASP A 385 1.03 -15.33 -1.95
C ASP A 385 1.31 -13.83 -1.77
N MET A 386 0.31 -12.98 -1.94
CA MET A 386 0.42 -11.54 -1.76
C MET A 386 0.69 -11.18 -0.31
N MET A 387 -0.03 -11.75 0.65
CA MET A 387 0.12 -11.43 2.06
C MET A 387 1.46 -11.92 2.64
N ILE A 388 1.97 -13.05 2.16
CA ILE A 388 3.32 -13.54 2.49
C ILE A 388 4.38 -12.58 1.94
N ASP A 389 4.24 -12.12 0.70
CA ASP A 389 5.21 -11.19 0.10
C ASP A 389 5.27 -9.86 0.86
N ILE A 390 4.11 -9.32 1.25
CA ILE A 390 4.02 -8.10 2.05
C ILE A 390 4.61 -8.31 3.45
N ARG A 391 4.25 -9.39 4.14
CA ARG A 391 4.82 -9.74 5.46
C ARG A 391 6.34 -9.79 5.40
N ASP A 392 6.89 -10.50 4.43
CA ASP A 392 8.33 -10.69 4.28
C ASP A 392 9.05 -9.37 4.04
N PHE A 393 8.48 -8.50 3.19
CA PHE A 393 9.10 -7.20 2.91
C PHE A 393 9.04 -6.27 4.12
N ILE A 394 7.90 -6.20 4.82
CA ILE A 394 7.78 -5.40 6.04
C ILE A 394 8.69 -5.94 7.16
N GLN A 395 8.76 -7.25 7.32
CA GLN A 395 9.67 -7.84 8.31
C GLN A 395 11.14 -7.55 7.96
N ALA A 396 11.50 -7.53 6.67
CA ALA A 396 12.84 -7.14 6.25
C ALA A 396 13.20 -5.73 6.73
N HIS A 397 12.23 -4.79 6.80
CA HIS A 397 12.45 -3.45 7.32
C HIS A 397 12.94 -3.49 8.78
N TYR A 398 12.31 -4.28 9.63
CA TYR A 398 12.71 -4.44 11.02
C TYR A 398 14.03 -5.21 11.17
N LEU A 399 14.18 -6.28 10.42
CA LEU A 399 15.32 -7.18 10.52
C LEU A 399 16.63 -6.53 10.05
N THR A 400 16.60 -5.72 9.00
CA THR A 400 17.79 -5.08 8.41
C THR A 400 18.01 -3.63 8.87
N CYS A 401 17.04 -3.03 9.58
CA CYS A 401 17.21 -1.73 10.23
C CYS A 401 18.43 -1.74 11.16
N GLN A 402 19.23 -0.66 11.15
CA GLN A 402 20.46 -0.60 11.97
C GLN A 402 20.20 -0.28 13.44
N ARG A 403 18.99 0.18 13.79
CA ARG A 403 18.63 0.48 15.18
C ARG A 403 18.69 -0.75 16.07
N ASN A 404 19.30 -0.59 17.25
CA ASN A 404 19.42 -1.61 18.29
C ASN A 404 19.43 -1.01 19.71
N ASP A 405 18.99 0.22 19.84
CA ASP A 405 19.10 1.04 21.06
C ASP A 405 17.95 0.81 22.05
N THR A 406 16.82 0.23 21.61
CA THR A 406 15.70 -0.10 22.49
C THR A 406 15.44 -1.61 22.54
N PRO A 407 14.72 -2.12 23.56
CA PRO A 407 14.32 -3.52 23.63
C PRO A 407 13.50 -3.97 22.39
N PHE A 408 12.61 -3.13 21.89
CA PHE A 408 11.81 -3.41 20.69
C PHE A 408 12.69 -3.70 19.47
N TRP A 409 13.62 -2.78 19.13
CA TRP A 409 14.50 -2.94 17.96
C TRP A 409 15.48 -4.11 18.08
N LYS A 410 15.94 -4.43 19.32
CA LYS A 410 16.74 -5.63 19.57
C LYS A 410 15.93 -6.91 19.33
N ASP A 411 14.74 -6.96 19.88
CA ASP A 411 13.89 -8.15 19.81
C ASP A 411 13.36 -8.41 18.40
N CYS A 412 13.10 -7.38 17.59
CA CYS A 412 12.78 -7.53 16.17
C CYS A 412 13.86 -8.30 15.38
N LYS A 413 15.12 -8.24 15.82
CA LYS A 413 16.24 -8.92 15.17
C LYS A 413 16.57 -10.28 15.77
N THR A 414 16.29 -10.47 17.06
CA THR A 414 16.79 -11.61 17.82
C THR A 414 15.70 -12.59 18.29
N LYS A 415 14.45 -12.13 18.35
CA LYS A 415 13.32 -12.92 18.87
C LYS A 415 12.16 -13.09 17.90
N ALA A 416 12.07 -12.23 16.87
CA ALA A 416 11.03 -12.39 15.86
C ALA A 416 11.24 -13.69 15.08
N PHE A 417 10.16 -14.40 14.82
CA PHE A 417 10.19 -15.54 13.92
C PHE A 417 10.47 -15.07 12.50
N VAL A 418 11.52 -15.59 11.88
CA VAL A 418 11.89 -15.27 10.48
C VAL A 418 11.47 -16.43 9.59
N PRO A 419 10.46 -16.26 8.74
CA PRO A 419 10.00 -17.32 7.85
C PRO A 419 11.05 -17.72 6.81
N ASP A 420 11.02 -18.98 6.38
CA ASP A 420 11.91 -19.48 5.33
C ASP A 420 11.81 -18.69 4.03
N THR A 421 10.62 -18.19 3.68
CA THR A 421 10.38 -17.35 2.50
C THR A 421 11.18 -16.06 2.56
N LEU A 422 11.22 -15.38 3.70
CA LEU A 422 12.04 -14.19 3.91
C LEU A 422 13.53 -14.52 3.90
N MET A 423 13.92 -15.59 4.61
CA MET A 423 15.31 -16.02 4.66
C MET A 423 15.88 -16.33 3.27
N GLN A 424 15.11 -17.01 2.43
CA GLN A 424 15.48 -17.29 1.04
C GLN A 424 15.64 -16.01 0.21
N LYS A 425 14.70 -15.06 0.35
CA LYS A 425 14.78 -13.76 -0.34
C LYS A 425 16.06 -13.00 0.06
N LEU A 426 16.35 -12.89 1.35
CA LEU A 426 17.56 -12.24 1.85
C LEU A 426 18.85 -12.94 1.38
N GLN A 427 18.87 -14.27 1.35
CA GLN A 427 20.00 -15.05 0.84
C GLN A 427 20.22 -14.83 -0.66
N ILE A 428 19.15 -14.79 -1.45
CA ILE A 428 19.24 -14.50 -2.89
C ILE A 428 19.79 -13.08 -3.09
N MET A 429 19.22 -12.09 -2.41
CA MET A 429 19.65 -10.69 -2.53
C MET A 429 21.08 -10.48 -2.07
N SER A 430 21.57 -11.22 -1.06
CA SER A 430 22.95 -11.10 -0.57
C SER A 430 23.98 -11.61 -1.58
N VAL A 431 23.61 -12.51 -2.49
CA VAL A 431 24.50 -13.09 -3.51
C VAL A 431 24.26 -12.49 -4.90
N ARG A 432 23.00 -12.22 -5.21
CA ARG A 432 22.56 -11.74 -6.52
C ARG A 432 21.61 -10.54 -6.36
N PRO A 433 22.13 -9.39 -5.92
CA PRO A 433 21.30 -8.21 -5.77
C PRO A 433 20.66 -7.85 -7.12
N ALA A 434 19.35 -7.60 -7.09
CA ALA A 434 18.56 -7.26 -8.27
C ALA A 434 18.56 -8.32 -9.40
N ASP A 435 18.57 -9.61 -9.04
CA ASP A 435 18.40 -10.69 -10.01
C ASP A 435 16.96 -10.71 -10.54
N GLU A 436 16.80 -10.87 -11.86
CA GLU A 436 15.50 -11.04 -12.52
C GLU A 436 14.73 -12.28 -12.04
N MET A 437 15.42 -13.26 -11.44
CA MET A 437 14.78 -14.43 -10.85
C MET A 437 14.08 -14.13 -9.53
N PHE A 438 14.34 -12.98 -8.90
CA PHE A 438 13.64 -12.53 -7.72
C PHE A 438 12.29 -11.97 -8.13
N ARG A 439 11.23 -12.74 -7.92
CA ARG A 439 9.86 -12.33 -8.21
C ARG A 439 9.08 -12.25 -6.91
N GLY A 440 8.92 -11.03 -6.39
CA GLY A 440 7.88 -10.74 -5.42
C GLY A 440 6.53 -10.56 -6.12
N ARG A 441 5.45 -10.83 -5.44
CA ARG A 441 4.08 -10.60 -5.94
C ARG A 441 3.75 -9.10 -6.00
N ILE A 442 4.17 -8.36 -4.99
CA ILE A 442 3.96 -6.91 -4.84
C ILE A 442 5.30 -6.18 -4.98
N PHE A 443 6.36 -6.65 -4.30
CA PHE A 443 7.66 -5.99 -4.25
C PHE A 443 8.67 -6.68 -5.15
N GLY A 444 9.05 -5.99 -6.23
CA GLY A 444 10.07 -6.48 -7.16
C GLY A 444 11.49 -6.37 -6.61
N SER A 445 12.44 -6.91 -7.37
CA SER A 445 13.87 -6.87 -7.01
C SER A 445 14.40 -5.46 -6.77
N VAL A 446 13.85 -4.45 -7.44
CA VAL A 446 14.25 -3.03 -7.28
C VAL A 446 13.88 -2.50 -5.91
N ASN A 447 12.66 -2.76 -5.42
CA ASN A 447 12.23 -2.34 -4.09
C ASN A 447 13.11 -2.97 -3.00
N TRP A 448 13.37 -4.26 -3.09
CA TRP A 448 14.28 -4.96 -2.19
C TRP A 448 15.70 -4.41 -2.26
N PHE A 449 16.21 -4.12 -3.45
CA PHE A 449 17.53 -3.56 -3.63
C PHE A 449 17.66 -2.17 -2.99
N GLN A 450 16.69 -1.29 -3.25
CA GLN A 450 16.67 0.05 -2.67
C GLN A 450 16.64 0.00 -1.14
N TRP A 451 15.78 -0.85 -0.58
CA TRP A 451 15.68 -1.02 0.87
C TRP A 451 17.00 -1.53 1.47
N LEU A 452 17.52 -2.63 0.95
CA LEU A 452 18.74 -3.26 1.46
C LEU A 452 19.98 -2.37 1.29
N TRP A 453 20.03 -1.57 0.23
CA TRP A 453 21.08 -0.57 0.07
C TRP A 453 20.93 0.55 1.07
N GLY A 454 19.76 1.20 1.13
CA GLY A 454 19.49 2.33 2.03
C GLY A 454 19.74 2.02 3.51
N THR A 455 19.55 0.75 3.92
CA THR A 455 19.87 0.28 5.29
C THR A 455 21.32 -0.18 5.45
N GLY A 456 22.15 -0.16 4.40
CA GLY A 456 23.51 -0.63 4.47
C GLY A 456 23.68 -2.15 4.60
N TYR A 457 22.64 -2.92 4.30
CA TYR A 457 22.64 -4.39 4.42
C TYR A 457 23.76 -5.06 3.66
N PHE A 458 24.08 -4.59 2.46
CA PHE A 458 25.12 -5.18 1.61
C PHE A 458 26.54 -5.05 2.20
N TYR A 459 26.78 -4.09 3.08
CA TYR A 459 28.06 -3.93 3.79
C TYR A 459 28.14 -4.77 5.05
N ASN A 460 27.02 -4.88 5.74
CA ASN A 460 26.90 -5.60 7.00
C ASN A 460 26.25 -6.96 6.80
N ASN A 461 26.43 -7.58 5.62
CA ASN A 461 25.76 -8.81 5.22
C ASN A 461 25.96 -9.92 6.24
N PRO A 462 24.92 -10.34 6.98
CA PRO A 462 25.01 -11.33 8.05
C PRO A 462 25.39 -12.72 7.54
N PHE A 463 25.29 -12.98 6.24
CA PHE A 463 25.67 -14.24 5.61
C PHE A 463 27.16 -14.29 5.20
N GLY A 464 27.94 -13.24 5.48
CA GLY A 464 29.37 -13.16 5.15
C GLY A 464 29.71 -13.37 3.67
N ARG A 465 28.74 -13.07 2.78
CA ARG A 465 28.87 -13.28 1.34
C ARG A 465 29.05 -11.94 0.63
N THR A 466 30.01 -11.89 -0.28
CA THR A 466 30.17 -10.73 -1.17
C THR A 466 29.15 -10.85 -2.30
N PRO A 467 28.32 -9.80 -2.54
CA PRO A 467 27.41 -9.79 -3.66
C PRO A 467 28.16 -10.01 -4.98
N ARG A 468 27.59 -10.83 -5.85
CA ARG A 468 28.16 -10.99 -7.20
C ARG A 468 27.99 -9.70 -7.98
N THR A 469 29.12 -9.14 -8.37
CA THR A 469 29.22 -7.94 -9.20
C THR A 469 29.99 -8.24 -10.47
N ASP A 470 29.69 -9.39 -11.12
CA ASP A 470 30.34 -9.86 -12.33
C ASP A 470 29.95 -9.00 -13.53
N ILE A 471 30.48 -7.78 -13.56
CA ILE A 471 30.24 -6.84 -14.65
C ILE A 471 31.34 -7.00 -15.67
N LYS A 472 30.94 -7.28 -16.91
CA LYS A 472 31.90 -7.30 -18.02
C LYS A 472 32.36 -5.87 -18.30
N GLU A 473 33.64 -5.62 -18.23
CA GLU A 473 34.26 -4.29 -18.39
C GLU A 473 33.78 -3.53 -19.63
N LYS A 474 33.50 -4.22 -20.73
CA LYS A 474 32.98 -3.60 -21.96
C LYS A 474 31.63 -2.88 -21.79
N TYR A 475 30.87 -3.14 -20.71
CA TYR A 475 29.61 -2.50 -20.47
C TYR A 475 29.71 -1.31 -19.50
N ILE A 476 30.87 -1.11 -18.84
CA ILE A 476 31.07 0.00 -17.89
C ILE A 476 30.78 1.37 -18.53
N PRO A 477 31.35 1.71 -19.72
CA PRO A 477 31.09 3.00 -20.33
C PRO A 477 29.58 3.24 -20.65
N TYR A 478 28.88 2.17 -20.96
CA TYR A 478 27.41 2.26 -21.19
C TYR A 478 26.65 2.57 -19.92
N MET A 479 27.04 1.98 -18.79
CA MET A 479 26.40 2.22 -17.49
C MET A 479 26.70 3.62 -16.97
N GLU A 480 27.94 4.10 -17.09
CA GLU A 480 28.33 5.46 -16.75
C GLU A 480 27.52 6.48 -17.55
N LYS A 481 27.41 6.26 -18.87
CA LYS A 481 26.58 7.12 -19.71
C LYS A 481 25.10 7.12 -19.29
N LYS A 482 24.57 5.99 -18.81
CA LYS A 482 23.19 5.95 -18.28
C LYS A 482 23.03 6.76 -17.01
N ILE A 483 23.99 6.69 -16.09
CA ILE A 483 23.99 7.51 -14.87
C ILE A 483 24.06 9.00 -15.21
N ASP A 484 24.93 9.38 -16.14
CA ASP A 484 25.04 10.77 -16.59
C ASP A 484 23.76 11.24 -17.27
N LEU A 485 23.07 10.37 -18.01
CA LEU A 485 21.77 10.67 -18.59
C LEU A 485 20.72 10.92 -17.51
N ILE A 486 20.65 10.06 -16.47
CA ILE A 486 19.72 10.27 -15.33
C ILE A 486 19.99 11.62 -14.66
N LYS A 487 21.24 11.96 -14.37
CA LYS A 487 21.58 13.25 -13.79
C LYS A 487 21.18 14.43 -14.67
N TYR A 488 21.41 14.31 -15.98
CA TYR A 488 21.01 15.32 -16.96
C TYR A 488 19.49 15.51 -16.97
N GLU A 489 18.73 14.42 -17.01
CA GLU A 489 17.27 14.44 -17.00
C GLU A 489 16.70 15.01 -15.69
N VAL A 490 17.27 14.62 -14.53
CA VAL A 490 16.93 15.23 -13.26
C VAL A 490 17.14 16.75 -13.30
N GLY A 491 18.28 17.20 -13.86
CA GLY A 491 18.58 18.63 -14.01
C GLY A 491 17.56 19.38 -14.88
N LEU A 492 17.10 18.77 -15.97
CA LEU A 492 16.06 19.33 -16.82
C LEU A 492 14.70 19.37 -16.12
N LEU A 493 14.32 18.27 -15.48
CA LEU A 493 13.02 18.14 -14.81
C LEU A 493 12.90 19.11 -13.63
N LYS A 494 13.98 19.33 -12.88
CA LYS A 494 14.02 20.33 -11.80
C LYS A 494 13.79 21.78 -12.28
N GLN A 495 14.05 22.06 -13.55
CA GLN A 495 13.76 23.36 -14.15
C GLN A 495 12.33 23.48 -14.69
N LEU A 496 11.72 22.37 -15.07
CA LEU A 496 10.42 22.32 -15.72
C LEU A 496 9.28 22.07 -14.74
N LEU A 497 9.49 21.18 -13.75
CA LEU A 497 8.42 20.76 -12.84
C LEU A 497 8.14 21.83 -11.78
N PRO A 498 6.87 22.15 -11.54
CA PRO A 498 6.48 23.10 -10.49
C PRO A 498 6.62 22.49 -9.10
N ASN A 499 6.66 23.37 -8.08
CA ASN A 499 6.48 22.92 -6.70
C ASN A 499 5.08 22.28 -6.54
N LEU A 500 5.00 21.17 -5.82
CA LEU A 500 3.76 20.40 -5.63
C LEU A 500 2.62 21.26 -5.08
N TYR A 501 2.87 22.03 -4.02
CA TYR A 501 1.83 22.87 -3.42
C TYR A 501 1.36 23.96 -4.38
N ASP A 502 2.28 24.65 -5.05
CA ASP A 502 1.93 25.76 -5.95
C ASP A 502 1.04 25.26 -7.09
N GLN A 503 1.35 24.11 -7.68
CA GLN A 503 0.52 23.48 -8.72
C GLN A 503 -0.85 23.06 -8.22
N LEU A 504 -0.91 22.35 -7.09
CA LEU A 504 -2.19 21.88 -6.56
C LEU A 504 -3.08 23.03 -6.08
N ARG A 505 -2.49 24.10 -5.53
CA ARG A 505 -3.22 25.32 -5.18
C ARG A 505 -3.87 25.95 -6.40
N GLU A 506 -3.16 26.05 -7.51
CA GLU A 506 -3.71 26.54 -8.78
C GLU A 506 -4.81 25.60 -9.30
N LYS A 507 -4.53 24.30 -9.34
CA LYS A 507 -5.47 23.26 -9.81
C LYS A 507 -6.77 23.20 -8.98
N TYR A 508 -6.69 23.37 -7.67
CA TYR A 508 -7.84 23.26 -6.77
C TYR A 508 -8.52 24.62 -6.49
N GLY A 509 -7.91 25.74 -6.90
CA GLY A 509 -8.48 27.07 -6.73
C GLY A 509 -8.73 27.49 -5.27
N ARG A 510 -8.02 26.88 -4.32
CA ARG A 510 -8.13 27.13 -2.87
C ARG A 510 -6.78 27.04 -2.17
N ASP A 511 -6.64 27.77 -1.05
CA ASP A 511 -5.45 27.75 -0.18
C ASP A 511 -5.44 26.57 0.80
#